data_c47933e5e0e1c85081f0ca09775fd1d5
#
_entry.id   c47933e5e0e1c85081f0ca09775fd1d5
#
_cell.length_a   1.000
_cell.length_b   1.000
_cell.length_c   1.000
_cell.angle_alpha   90.00
_cell.angle_beta   90.00
_cell.angle_gamma   90.00
#
_symmetry.space_group_name_H-M   'P 1'
#
loop_
_entity.id
_entity.type
_entity.pdbx_description
1 polymer ?
#
loop_
_entity_poly.entity_id
_entity_poly.type
_entity_poly.pdbx_seq_one_letter_code
_entity_poly.pdbx_strand_id
1 'polypeptide(L)'
;AAKARIFGQSAVMVLNRDEPAVMAMLPEPVRVKLQKPQQRAHTTFGGDMPRRPGDFGIEMVSGMAWLVRALESDETRKRGRSEEPELHIQRLLPADALRIRGRHNAINALAALALACEAGCALSPMLYGLREYRGEPHRVEPIGVVAGVEYFDDSKGTNVGATVAALSGLGADRRLVVILGGEGKGQDFSPLAAPVALSARAVVLMGRDAPLIRAALQGAGVALVDAQTLPHAVQLAAQHARPGDAVLMSPACASFDMFRD
;
A
#
# COMPACT_ATOMS: atom_id res chain seq x y z
N ALA A 1 -10.91 -8.16 15.94
CA ALA A 1 -12.25 -8.01 16.56
C ALA A 1 -12.73 -6.54 16.63
N ALA A 2 -11.92 -5.54 17.10
CA ALA A 2 -12.38 -4.15 17.21
C ALA A 2 -12.69 -3.50 15.86
N LYS A 3 -11.82 -3.65 14.86
CA LYS A 3 -11.99 -3.07 13.52
C LYS A 3 -13.23 -3.59 12.78
N ALA A 4 -13.66 -4.83 13.03
CA ALA A 4 -14.84 -5.39 12.37
C ALA A 4 -16.15 -4.66 12.73
N ARG A 5 -16.19 -3.92 13.85
CA ARG A 5 -17.37 -3.15 14.27
C ARG A 5 -17.76 -2.03 13.31
N ILE A 6 -16.83 -1.52 12.49
CA ILE A 6 -17.10 -0.44 11.52
C ILE A 6 -18.13 -0.85 10.45
N PHE A 7 -18.23 -2.13 10.15
CA PHE A 7 -19.12 -2.61 9.08
C PHE A 7 -20.60 -2.59 9.47
N GLY A 8 -20.96 -2.43 10.75
CA GLY A 8 -22.35 -2.47 11.19
C GLY A 8 -23.04 -3.78 10.79
N GLN A 9 -24.38 -3.75 10.67
CA GLN A 9 -25.16 -4.95 10.31
C GLN A 9 -25.63 -4.99 8.85
N SER A 10 -25.87 -3.85 8.21
CA SER A 10 -26.52 -3.74 6.89
C SER A 10 -25.68 -3.06 5.81
N ALA A 11 -24.58 -2.37 6.16
CA ALA A 11 -23.76 -1.70 5.16
C ALA A 11 -23.04 -2.70 4.23
N VAL A 12 -22.82 -2.29 2.97
CA VAL A 12 -21.91 -3.01 2.06
C VAL A 12 -20.50 -3.00 2.64
N MET A 13 -19.84 -4.15 2.65
CA MET A 13 -18.46 -4.24 3.12
C MET A 13 -17.49 -4.02 1.96
N VAL A 14 -16.57 -3.06 2.10
CA VAL A 14 -15.44 -2.90 1.15
C VAL A 14 -14.21 -3.52 1.79
N LEU A 15 -13.65 -4.55 1.16
CA LEU A 15 -12.64 -5.43 1.76
C LEU A 15 -11.39 -5.52 0.89
N ASN A 16 -10.22 -5.40 1.52
CA ASN A 16 -8.96 -5.73 0.87
C ASN A 16 -8.80 -7.26 0.82
N ARG A 17 -8.85 -7.84 -0.40
CA ARG A 17 -8.73 -9.30 -0.57
C ARG A 17 -7.31 -9.83 -0.46
N ASP A 18 -6.29 -8.96 -0.50
CA ASP A 18 -4.89 -9.34 -0.28
C ASP A 18 -4.60 -9.61 1.20
N GLU A 19 -5.53 -9.20 2.11
CA GLU A 19 -5.37 -9.31 3.55
C GLU A 19 -6.30 -10.39 4.14
N PRO A 20 -5.80 -11.60 4.43
CA PRO A 20 -6.62 -12.70 4.97
C PRO A 20 -7.39 -12.32 6.23
N ALA A 21 -6.78 -11.50 7.11
CA ALA A 21 -7.42 -11.02 8.34
C ALA A 21 -8.62 -10.10 8.06
N VAL A 22 -8.60 -9.36 6.94
CA VAL A 22 -9.73 -8.52 6.49
C VAL A 22 -10.82 -9.39 5.89
N MET A 23 -10.46 -10.35 5.03
CA MET A 23 -11.41 -11.29 4.42
C MET A 23 -12.12 -12.16 5.47
N ALA A 24 -11.43 -12.55 6.54
CA ALA A 24 -12.03 -13.29 7.65
C ALA A 24 -13.09 -12.49 8.45
N MET A 25 -13.24 -11.17 8.18
CA MET A 25 -14.32 -10.37 8.77
C MET A 25 -15.65 -10.52 8.01
N LEU A 26 -15.64 -11.09 6.80
CA LEU A 26 -16.84 -11.38 6.03
C LEU A 26 -17.62 -12.51 6.69
N PRO A 27 -18.89 -12.31 7.07
CA PRO A 27 -19.69 -13.36 7.69
C PRO A 27 -19.91 -14.56 6.77
N GLU A 28 -20.08 -15.75 7.35
CA GLU A 28 -20.49 -16.92 6.59
C GLU A 28 -21.84 -16.70 5.89
N PRO A 29 -22.03 -17.30 4.69
CA PRO A 29 -23.29 -17.18 3.97
C PRO A 29 -24.46 -17.73 4.77
N VAL A 30 -25.54 -16.97 4.87
CA VAL A 30 -26.76 -17.40 5.56
C VAL A 30 -27.56 -18.34 4.66
N ARG A 31 -27.87 -19.54 5.16
CA ARG A 31 -28.73 -20.51 4.47
C ARG A 31 -30.19 -20.07 4.58
N VAL A 32 -30.78 -19.75 3.45
CA VAL A 32 -32.22 -19.45 3.31
C VAL A 32 -32.88 -20.69 2.68
N LYS A 33 -33.99 -21.16 3.27
CA LYS A 33 -34.74 -22.32 2.72
C LYS A 33 -35.11 -22.08 1.25
N LEU A 34 -34.82 -23.05 0.39
CA LEU A 34 -35.12 -23.04 -1.06
C LEU A 34 -34.41 -21.97 -1.89
N GLN A 35 -33.45 -21.27 -1.33
CA GLN A 35 -32.63 -20.27 -2.05
C GLN A 35 -31.14 -20.61 -1.99
N LYS A 36 -30.33 -20.01 -2.86
CA LYS A 36 -28.88 -20.04 -2.73
C LYS A 36 -28.48 -19.36 -1.41
N PRO A 37 -27.43 -19.85 -0.71
CA PRO A 37 -26.91 -19.16 0.48
C PRO A 37 -26.66 -17.69 0.15
N GLN A 38 -27.18 -16.80 0.99
CA GLN A 38 -27.02 -15.35 0.80
C GLN A 38 -25.75 -14.89 1.51
N GLN A 39 -24.79 -14.43 0.73
CA GLN A 39 -23.60 -13.76 1.24
C GLN A 39 -23.94 -12.30 1.52
N ARG A 40 -23.40 -11.75 2.59
CA ARG A 40 -23.48 -10.32 2.85
C ARG A 40 -22.95 -9.53 1.66
N ALA A 41 -23.63 -8.43 1.29
CA ALA A 41 -23.21 -7.55 0.22
C ALA A 41 -21.80 -7.00 0.51
N HIS A 42 -20.90 -7.20 -0.43
CA HIS A 42 -19.51 -6.75 -0.29
C HIS A 42 -18.86 -6.55 -1.66
N THR A 43 -17.93 -5.62 -1.71
CA THR A 43 -17.04 -5.34 -2.83
C THR A 43 -15.61 -5.56 -2.36
N THR A 44 -14.77 -6.19 -3.18
CA THR A 44 -13.37 -6.38 -2.86
C THR A 44 -12.46 -5.54 -3.76
N PHE A 45 -11.27 -5.21 -3.23
CA PHE A 45 -10.18 -4.65 -4.01
C PHE A 45 -8.87 -5.35 -3.65
N GLY A 46 -7.91 -5.35 -4.57
CA GLY A 46 -6.61 -5.98 -4.34
C GLY A 46 -5.64 -5.76 -5.48
N GLY A 47 -4.43 -6.28 -5.33
CA GLY A 47 -3.34 -6.15 -6.30
C GLY A 47 -3.38 -7.16 -7.45
N ASP A 48 -4.34 -8.09 -7.47
CA ASP A 48 -4.57 -9.05 -8.55
C ASP A 48 -5.83 -8.69 -9.38
N MET A 49 -6.13 -9.49 -10.39
CA MET A 49 -7.34 -9.34 -11.19
C MET A 49 -8.62 -9.53 -10.35
N PRO A 50 -9.66 -8.70 -10.56
CA PRO A 50 -10.93 -8.88 -9.91
C PRO A 50 -11.63 -10.17 -10.38
N ARG A 51 -12.39 -10.82 -9.46
CA ARG A 51 -12.98 -12.15 -9.70
C ARG A 51 -14.49 -12.16 -9.73
N ARG A 52 -15.13 -11.05 -9.36
CA ARG A 52 -16.59 -10.93 -9.31
C ARG A 52 -17.02 -9.56 -9.84
N PRO A 53 -18.24 -9.45 -10.37
CA PRO A 53 -18.80 -8.15 -10.73
C PRO A 53 -18.76 -7.18 -9.54
N GLY A 54 -18.35 -5.94 -9.78
CA GLY A 54 -18.19 -4.91 -8.76
C GLY A 54 -16.83 -4.85 -8.11
N ASP A 55 -16.03 -5.92 -8.14
CA ASP A 55 -14.69 -5.94 -7.56
C ASP A 55 -13.69 -5.09 -8.38
N PHE A 56 -12.68 -4.57 -7.68
CA PHE A 56 -11.60 -3.77 -8.26
C PHE A 56 -10.26 -4.52 -8.18
N GLY A 57 -9.36 -4.25 -9.11
CA GLY A 57 -8.05 -4.91 -9.13
C GLY A 57 -7.03 -4.24 -10.02
N ILE A 58 -5.91 -4.93 -10.22
CA ILE A 58 -4.82 -4.50 -11.10
C ILE A 58 -4.66 -5.53 -12.21
N GLU A 59 -4.69 -5.05 -13.46
CA GLU A 59 -4.37 -5.82 -14.65
C GLU A 59 -3.01 -5.38 -15.19
N MET A 60 -2.16 -6.36 -15.54
CA MET A 60 -0.90 -6.08 -16.23
C MET A 60 -1.10 -6.22 -17.74
N VAL A 61 -0.91 -5.14 -18.49
CA VAL A 61 -1.06 -5.09 -19.94
C VAL A 61 0.24 -4.56 -20.53
N SER A 62 0.94 -5.38 -21.28
CA SER A 62 2.22 -5.03 -21.94
C SER A 62 3.23 -4.37 -20.98
N GLY A 63 3.31 -4.88 -19.73
CA GLY A 63 4.22 -4.35 -18.70
C GLY A 63 3.69 -3.15 -17.94
N MET A 64 2.52 -2.63 -18.29
CA MET A 64 1.88 -1.49 -17.62
C MET A 64 0.77 -1.98 -16.69
N ALA A 65 0.76 -1.50 -15.44
CA ALA A 65 -0.28 -1.77 -14.46
C ALA A 65 -1.49 -0.85 -14.70
N TRP A 66 -2.69 -1.43 -14.80
CA TRP A 66 -3.97 -0.73 -14.93
C TRP A 66 -4.85 -0.98 -13.73
N LEU A 67 -5.41 0.07 -13.18
CA LEU A 67 -6.54 -0.04 -12.26
C LEU A 67 -7.76 -0.46 -13.06
N VAL A 68 -8.42 -1.53 -12.62
CA VAL A 68 -9.54 -2.12 -13.35
C VAL A 68 -10.72 -2.40 -12.40
N ARG A 69 -11.93 -2.47 -13.01
CA ARG A 69 -13.15 -2.93 -12.36
C ARG A 69 -13.75 -4.07 -13.17
N ALA A 70 -14.23 -5.11 -12.50
CA ALA A 70 -15.03 -6.15 -13.14
C ALA A 70 -16.50 -5.71 -13.19
N LEU A 71 -17.10 -5.88 -14.35
CA LEU A 71 -18.53 -5.69 -14.60
C LEU A 71 -19.11 -7.01 -15.06
N GLU A 72 -20.41 -7.16 -14.96
CA GLU A 72 -21.12 -8.25 -15.59
C GLU A 72 -21.22 -7.97 -17.10
N SER A 73 -20.84 -8.93 -17.96
CA SER A 73 -20.81 -8.75 -19.42
C SER A 73 -22.21 -8.56 -20.01
N ASP A 74 -23.23 -9.18 -19.42
CA ASP A 74 -24.62 -9.10 -19.88
C ASP A 74 -25.57 -9.15 -18.68
N GLU A 75 -26.04 -7.98 -18.26
CA GLU A 75 -27.02 -7.83 -17.18
C GLU A 75 -28.41 -8.33 -17.57
N THR A 76 -28.69 -8.51 -18.88
CA THR A 76 -30.00 -8.89 -19.39
C THR A 76 -30.19 -10.40 -19.49
N ARG A 77 -29.11 -11.17 -19.47
CA ARG A 77 -29.13 -12.62 -19.62
C ARG A 77 -29.63 -13.32 -18.35
N LYS A 78 -30.83 -13.93 -18.42
CA LYS A 78 -31.33 -14.82 -17.35
C LYS A 78 -30.43 -16.05 -17.29
N ARG A 79 -29.62 -16.16 -16.24
CA ARG A 79 -28.68 -17.27 -16.04
C ARG A 79 -29.33 -18.51 -15.50
N GLY A 80 -28.83 -19.67 -15.96
CA GLY A 80 -29.08 -20.96 -15.34
C GLY A 80 -28.49 -20.99 -13.91
N ARG A 81 -28.98 -21.91 -13.07
CA ARG A 81 -28.60 -22.02 -11.63
C ARG A 81 -27.10 -22.26 -11.34
N SER A 82 -26.27 -22.62 -12.35
CA SER A 82 -24.88 -23.05 -12.21
C SER A 82 -23.85 -22.25 -13.02
N GLU A 83 -24.24 -21.25 -13.80
CA GLU A 83 -23.30 -20.48 -14.61
C GLU A 83 -22.62 -19.38 -13.79
N GLU A 84 -21.27 -19.35 -13.84
CA GLU A 84 -20.49 -18.25 -13.30
C GLU A 84 -20.69 -16.99 -14.17
N PRO A 85 -20.64 -15.78 -13.57
CA PRO A 85 -20.75 -14.53 -14.32
C PRO A 85 -19.60 -14.40 -15.30
N GLU A 86 -19.90 -14.18 -16.57
CA GLU A 86 -18.91 -13.73 -17.54
C GLU A 86 -18.53 -12.29 -17.20
N LEU A 87 -17.24 -12.07 -16.94
CA LEU A 87 -16.73 -10.79 -16.47
C LEU A 87 -16.22 -9.95 -17.66
N HIS A 88 -16.69 -8.72 -17.73
CA HIS A 88 -16.12 -7.68 -18.54
C HIS A 88 -15.16 -6.84 -17.70
N ILE A 89 -13.88 -6.79 -18.07
CA ILE A 89 -12.86 -6.00 -17.34
C ILE A 89 -12.81 -4.60 -17.93
N GLN A 90 -13.28 -3.65 -17.16
CA GLN A 90 -13.20 -2.23 -17.49
C GLN A 90 -11.88 -1.66 -16.99
N ARG A 91 -11.02 -1.22 -17.91
CA ARG A 91 -9.81 -0.46 -17.57
C ARG A 91 -10.18 0.97 -17.22
N LEU A 92 -9.75 1.43 -16.04
CA LEU A 92 -10.12 2.72 -15.48
C LEU A 92 -9.02 3.76 -15.69
N LEU A 93 -7.80 3.43 -15.26
CA LEU A 93 -6.67 4.34 -15.21
C LEU A 93 -5.36 3.55 -15.18
N PRO A 94 -4.33 3.93 -15.97
CA PRO A 94 -2.98 3.40 -15.76
C PRO A 94 -2.48 3.80 -14.37
N ALA A 95 -1.81 2.89 -13.65
CA ALA A 95 -1.24 3.20 -12.33
C ALA A 95 -0.22 4.35 -12.40
N ASP A 96 0.50 4.46 -13.52
CA ASP A 96 1.49 5.52 -13.76
C ASP A 96 0.86 6.91 -13.95
N ALA A 97 -0.44 6.99 -14.23
CA ALA A 97 -1.18 8.24 -14.30
C ALA A 97 -1.49 8.83 -12.91
N LEU A 98 -1.33 8.04 -11.84
CA LEU A 98 -1.41 8.53 -10.47
C LEU A 98 -0.16 9.32 -10.12
N ARG A 99 -0.30 10.47 -9.48
CA ARG A 99 0.83 11.26 -8.95
C ARG A 99 1.46 10.61 -7.72
N ILE A 100 0.67 9.86 -6.94
CA ILE A 100 1.15 9.02 -5.83
C ILE A 100 1.78 7.73 -6.38
N ARG A 101 3.03 7.47 -6.02
CA ARG A 101 3.82 6.38 -6.57
C ARG A 101 3.70 5.08 -5.77
N GLY A 102 3.96 3.97 -6.43
CA GLY A 102 4.07 2.65 -5.83
C GLY A 102 2.79 1.82 -5.84
N ARG A 103 2.96 0.49 -5.89
CA ARG A 103 1.86 -0.48 -5.95
C ARG A 103 0.88 -0.35 -4.79
N HIS A 104 1.36 -0.05 -3.59
CA HIS A 104 0.50 0.17 -2.42
C HIS A 104 -0.45 1.35 -2.60
N ASN A 105 0.02 2.44 -3.25
CA ASN A 105 -0.82 3.60 -3.55
C ASN A 105 -1.83 3.31 -4.67
N ALA A 106 -1.48 2.47 -5.65
CA ALA A 106 -2.45 1.96 -6.62
C ALA A 106 -3.57 1.16 -5.93
N ILE A 107 -3.24 0.31 -4.96
CA ILE A 107 -4.23 -0.43 -4.14
C ILE A 107 -5.05 0.53 -3.27
N ASN A 108 -4.45 1.57 -2.68
CA ASN A 108 -5.19 2.61 -1.95
C ASN A 108 -6.16 3.37 -2.85
N ALA A 109 -5.78 3.67 -4.10
CA ALA A 109 -6.66 4.28 -5.09
C ALA A 109 -7.86 3.37 -5.44
N LEU A 110 -7.63 2.04 -5.57
CA LEU A 110 -8.73 1.07 -5.74
C LEU A 110 -9.67 1.04 -4.53
N ALA A 111 -9.13 1.13 -3.31
CA ALA A 111 -9.94 1.22 -2.10
C ALA A 111 -10.83 2.48 -2.10
N ALA A 112 -10.26 3.63 -2.48
CA ALA A 112 -10.99 4.90 -2.57
C ALA A 112 -12.09 4.82 -3.64
N LEU A 113 -11.80 4.24 -4.81
CA LEU A 113 -12.80 4.03 -5.87
C LEU A 113 -13.92 3.11 -5.40
N ALA A 114 -13.59 1.98 -4.76
CA ALA A 114 -14.59 1.03 -4.27
C ALA A 114 -15.52 1.69 -3.25
N LEU A 115 -14.96 2.41 -2.25
CA LEU A 115 -15.74 3.12 -1.25
C LEU A 115 -16.64 4.20 -1.85
N ALA A 116 -16.11 5.00 -2.77
CA ALA A 116 -16.87 6.08 -3.38
C ALA A 116 -17.95 5.56 -4.36
N CYS A 117 -17.70 4.46 -5.09
CA CYS A 117 -18.71 3.80 -5.90
C CYS A 117 -19.88 3.28 -5.05
N GLU A 118 -19.59 2.63 -3.91
CA GLU A 118 -20.63 2.16 -2.98
C GLU A 118 -21.39 3.32 -2.33
N ALA A 119 -20.76 4.50 -2.22
CA ALA A 119 -21.43 5.73 -1.80
C ALA A 119 -22.24 6.42 -2.93
N GLY A 120 -22.27 5.85 -4.14
CA GLY A 120 -23.03 6.39 -5.28
C GLY A 120 -22.34 7.50 -6.06
N CYS A 121 -21.03 7.72 -5.84
CA CYS A 121 -20.29 8.71 -6.60
C CYS A 121 -20.10 8.28 -8.06
N ALA A 122 -20.18 9.23 -8.99
CA ALA A 122 -19.95 8.99 -10.40
C ALA A 122 -18.45 8.71 -10.68
N LEU A 123 -18.17 7.73 -11.53
CA LEU A 123 -16.81 7.25 -11.79
C LEU A 123 -15.89 8.31 -12.41
N SER A 124 -16.37 9.07 -13.39
CA SER A 124 -15.55 10.02 -14.15
C SER A 124 -14.91 11.12 -13.27
N PRO A 125 -15.66 11.84 -12.41
CA PRO A 125 -15.02 12.81 -11.49
C PRO A 125 -14.07 12.16 -10.48
N MET A 126 -14.32 10.90 -10.05
CA MET A 126 -13.40 10.19 -9.16
C MET A 126 -12.06 9.89 -9.84
N LEU A 127 -12.08 9.42 -11.09
CA LEU A 127 -10.85 9.18 -11.86
C LEU A 127 -10.06 10.45 -12.10
N TYR A 128 -10.74 11.56 -12.36
CA TYR A 128 -10.11 12.88 -12.45
C TYR A 128 -9.46 13.27 -11.12
N GLY A 129 -10.19 13.16 -10.01
CA GLY A 129 -9.67 13.45 -8.67
C GLY A 129 -8.43 12.61 -8.32
N LEU A 130 -8.43 11.32 -8.64
CA LEU A 130 -7.26 10.44 -8.40
C LEU A 130 -6.03 10.86 -9.22
N ARG A 131 -6.20 11.32 -10.46
CA ARG A 131 -5.08 11.83 -11.28
C ARG A 131 -4.49 13.11 -10.73
N GLU A 132 -5.32 13.97 -10.15
CA GLU A 132 -4.88 15.26 -9.57
C GLU A 132 -4.40 15.15 -8.14
N TYR A 133 -4.73 14.05 -7.44
CA TYR A 133 -4.33 13.84 -6.05
C TYR A 133 -2.81 13.66 -5.93
N ARG A 134 -2.20 14.53 -5.14
CA ARG A 134 -0.73 14.58 -4.95
C ARG A 134 -0.23 13.79 -3.75
N GLY A 135 -1.12 13.16 -3.00
CA GLY A 135 -0.81 12.50 -1.74
C GLY A 135 -1.00 13.42 -0.53
N GLU A 136 -0.86 12.83 0.65
CA GLU A 136 -0.87 13.55 1.91
C GLU A 136 0.56 13.92 2.30
N PRO A 137 0.79 15.05 2.97
CA PRO A 137 2.10 15.38 3.52
C PRO A 137 2.65 14.25 4.37
N HIS A 138 3.95 14.01 4.26
CA HIS A 138 4.66 12.99 5.04
C HIS A 138 4.28 11.52 4.74
N ARG A 139 3.65 11.24 3.60
CA ARG A 139 3.30 9.87 3.13
C ARG A 139 3.92 9.59 1.77
N VAL A 140 5.16 9.12 1.80
CA VAL A 140 5.99 8.92 0.60
C VAL A 140 5.99 10.19 -0.27
N GLU A 141 6.02 11.34 0.38
CA GLU A 141 5.97 12.65 -0.26
C GLU A 141 7.29 12.92 -0.98
N PRO A 142 7.27 13.22 -2.30
CA PRO A 142 8.48 13.63 -3.00
C PRO A 142 8.89 15.04 -2.57
N ILE A 143 10.06 15.16 -1.95
CA ILE A 143 10.60 16.44 -1.45
C ILE A 143 11.37 17.18 -2.53
N GLY A 144 12.14 16.47 -3.35
CA GLY A 144 12.95 17.07 -4.40
C GLY A 144 14.00 16.12 -4.96
N VAL A 145 14.79 16.67 -5.88
CA VAL A 145 15.89 15.94 -6.53
C VAL A 145 17.17 16.72 -6.34
N VAL A 146 18.20 16.10 -5.79
CA VAL A 146 19.54 16.68 -5.60
C VAL A 146 20.58 15.74 -6.20
N ALA A 147 21.42 16.25 -7.09
CA ALA A 147 22.48 15.49 -7.77
C ALA A 147 21.99 14.17 -8.42
N GLY A 148 20.76 14.17 -8.98
CA GLY A 148 20.15 12.97 -9.59
C GLY A 148 19.61 11.95 -8.63
N VAL A 149 19.53 12.26 -7.33
CA VAL A 149 18.92 11.44 -6.27
C VAL A 149 17.58 12.07 -5.88
N GLU A 150 16.52 11.29 -5.89
CA GLU A 150 15.20 11.71 -5.41
C GLU A 150 15.10 11.54 -3.87
N TYR A 151 14.42 12.48 -3.20
CA TYR A 151 14.22 12.44 -1.74
C TYR A 151 12.75 12.34 -1.43
N PHE A 152 12.40 11.41 -0.53
CA PHE A 152 11.03 11.14 -0.10
C PHE A 152 10.88 11.23 1.41
N ASP A 153 9.85 11.93 1.85
CA ASP A 153 9.41 11.98 3.26
C ASP A 153 8.21 11.04 3.48
N ASP A 154 8.43 10.01 4.27
CA ASP A 154 7.42 9.09 4.78
C ASP A 154 7.47 9.04 6.32
N SER A 155 7.62 10.21 6.96
CA SER A 155 7.70 10.30 8.42
C SER A 155 6.42 9.81 9.13
N LYS A 156 5.29 9.67 8.43
CA LYS A 156 4.09 8.96 8.88
C LYS A 156 4.24 7.43 8.89
N GLY A 157 5.27 6.87 8.29
CA GLY A 157 5.64 5.45 8.34
C GLY A 157 6.17 5.03 9.71
N THR A 158 5.38 5.18 10.77
CA THR A 158 5.76 4.96 12.17
C THR A 158 5.59 3.51 12.64
N ASN A 159 5.44 2.57 11.74
CA ASN A 159 5.38 1.14 12.01
C ASN A 159 6.00 0.34 10.87
N VAL A 160 6.42 -0.90 11.20
CA VAL A 160 7.11 -1.80 10.27
C VAL A 160 6.30 -2.04 8.98
N GLY A 161 4.99 -2.26 9.07
CA GLY A 161 4.14 -2.54 7.92
C GLY A 161 4.09 -1.38 6.92
N ALA A 162 4.04 -0.13 7.40
CA ALA A 162 4.07 1.06 6.55
C ALA A 162 5.41 1.17 5.80
N THR A 163 6.52 1.01 6.52
CA THR A 163 7.86 1.06 5.92
C THR A 163 8.10 -0.07 4.91
N VAL A 164 7.64 -1.30 5.21
CA VAL A 164 7.67 -2.42 4.24
C VAL A 164 6.91 -2.06 2.96
N ALA A 165 5.73 -1.44 3.08
CA ALA A 165 4.95 -1.00 1.93
C ALA A 165 5.68 0.09 1.12
N ALA A 166 6.29 1.07 1.77
CA ALA A 166 7.08 2.13 1.13
C ALA A 166 8.32 1.57 0.41
N LEU A 167 9.07 0.67 1.07
CA LEU A 167 10.22 -0.04 0.49
C LEU A 167 9.83 -0.83 -0.75
N SER A 168 8.76 -1.62 -0.67
CA SER A 168 8.27 -2.43 -1.78
C SER A 168 7.72 -1.58 -2.93
N GLY A 169 7.11 -0.44 -2.61
CA GLY A 169 6.55 0.47 -3.60
C GLY A 169 7.60 1.24 -4.37
N LEU A 170 8.53 1.91 -3.67
CA LEU A 170 9.59 2.72 -4.30
C LEU A 170 10.76 1.88 -4.80
N GLY A 171 11.04 0.76 -4.14
CA GLY A 171 12.19 -0.09 -4.48
C GLY A 171 11.97 -1.02 -5.67
N ALA A 172 10.82 -0.98 -6.32
CA ALA A 172 10.50 -1.84 -7.45
C ALA A 172 11.33 -1.51 -8.70
N ASP A 173 11.72 -0.25 -8.90
CA ASP A 173 12.38 0.26 -10.10
C ASP A 173 13.72 0.98 -9.83
N ARG A 174 14.12 1.11 -8.56
CA ARG A 174 15.35 1.82 -8.13
C ARG A 174 15.92 1.30 -6.83
N ARG A 175 17.17 1.64 -6.53
CA ARG A 175 17.78 1.39 -5.22
C ARG A 175 17.46 2.51 -4.25
N LEU A 176 17.33 2.15 -2.98
CA LEU A 176 16.97 3.06 -1.91
C LEU A 176 18.11 3.20 -0.90
N VAL A 177 18.33 4.39 -0.39
CA VAL A 177 18.99 4.60 0.89
C VAL A 177 17.92 4.98 1.89
N VAL A 178 17.78 4.17 2.95
CA VAL A 178 16.63 4.26 3.86
C VAL A 178 17.08 4.77 5.21
N ILE A 179 16.35 5.75 5.77
CA ILE A 179 16.55 6.24 7.14
C ILE A 179 15.49 5.58 8.02
N LEU A 180 15.94 4.78 9.00
CA LEU A 180 15.11 4.04 9.95
C LEU A 180 15.45 4.43 11.39
N GLY A 181 14.45 4.35 12.28
CA GLY A 181 14.70 4.45 13.71
C GLY A 181 13.77 5.40 14.46
N GLY A 182 13.94 5.40 15.77
CA GLY A 182 13.08 6.06 16.75
C GLY A 182 12.65 5.08 17.84
N GLU A 183 11.46 5.29 18.39
CA GLU A 183 10.82 4.43 19.39
C GLU A 183 9.86 3.42 18.74
N GLY A 184 10.23 2.14 18.72
CA GLY A 184 9.50 1.07 18.05
C GLY A 184 8.33 0.47 18.84
N LYS A 185 8.14 0.86 20.11
CA LYS A 185 7.03 0.39 20.95
C LYS A 185 6.91 -1.13 21.06
N GLY A 186 8.04 -1.85 21.03
CA GLY A 186 8.09 -3.31 21.17
C GLY A 186 7.64 -4.09 19.94
N GLN A 187 7.55 -3.48 18.76
CA GLN A 187 7.24 -4.20 17.52
C GLN A 187 8.42 -5.06 17.04
N ASP A 188 8.10 -6.10 16.26
CA ASP A 188 9.08 -6.94 15.59
C ASP A 188 9.57 -6.25 14.30
N PHE A 189 10.89 -6.08 14.17
CA PHE A 189 11.54 -5.49 12.99
C PHE A 189 11.96 -6.52 11.94
N SER A 190 11.84 -7.81 12.21
CA SER A 190 12.27 -8.88 11.28
C SER A 190 11.62 -8.78 9.89
N PRO A 191 10.34 -8.31 9.71
CA PRO A 191 9.74 -8.19 8.39
C PRO A 191 10.43 -7.15 7.48
N LEU A 192 11.28 -6.25 8.01
CA LEU A 192 12.06 -5.30 7.21
C LEU A 192 13.20 -5.97 6.44
N ALA A 193 13.72 -7.11 6.91
CA ALA A 193 14.95 -7.72 6.38
C ALA A 193 14.85 -8.04 4.88
N ALA A 194 13.78 -8.71 4.45
CA ALA A 194 13.62 -9.12 3.06
C ALA A 194 13.44 -7.91 2.10
N PRO A 195 12.55 -6.93 2.35
CA PRO A 195 12.44 -5.73 1.52
C PRO A 195 13.73 -4.90 1.47
N VAL A 196 14.44 -4.77 2.61
CA VAL A 196 15.73 -4.06 2.67
C VAL A 196 16.77 -4.78 1.81
N ALA A 197 16.93 -6.09 1.95
CA ALA A 197 17.87 -6.86 1.14
C ALA A 197 17.60 -6.73 -0.36
N LEU A 198 16.33 -6.67 -0.75
CA LEU A 198 15.92 -6.59 -2.15
C LEU A 198 16.18 -5.20 -2.75
N SER A 199 15.83 -4.14 -2.04
CA SER A 199 15.74 -2.79 -2.62
C SER A 199 16.75 -1.79 -2.07
N ALA A 200 17.27 -1.97 -0.84
CA ALA A 200 18.16 -0.99 -0.26
C ALA A 200 19.61 -1.11 -0.76
N ARG A 201 20.26 0.04 -0.91
CA ARG A 201 21.71 0.18 -1.07
C ARG A 201 22.39 0.30 0.29
N ALA A 202 21.81 1.09 1.18
CA ALA A 202 22.26 1.30 2.55
C ALA A 202 21.09 1.65 3.45
N VAL A 203 21.26 1.44 4.76
CA VAL A 203 20.32 1.85 5.78
C VAL A 203 21.05 2.73 6.79
N VAL A 204 20.49 3.91 7.04
CA VAL A 204 20.95 4.83 8.10
C VAL A 204 20.04 4.65 9.30
N LEU A 205 20.61 4.30 10.44
CA LEU A 205 19.93 3.99 11.68
C LEU A 205 20.07 5.15 12.68
N MET A 206 18.97 5.50 13.35
CA MET A 206 18.97 6.56 14.35
C MET A 206 17.96 6.28 15.47
N GLY A 207 18.05 7.01 16.58
CA GLY A 207 17.10 6.90 17.69
C GLY A 207 17.31 5.66 18.58
N ARG A 208 16.40 5.52 19.56
CA ARG A 208 16.53 4.59 20.67
C ARG A 208 16.60 3.12 20.25
N ASP A 209 15.74 2.70 19.32
CA ASP A 209 15.63 1.29 18.93
C ASP A 209 16.47 0.93 17.69
N ALA A 210 17.38 1.83 17.26
CA ALA A 210 18.35 1.55 16.20
C ALA A 210 19.14 0.23 16.40
N PRO A 211 19.59 -0.15 17.62
CA PRO A 211 20.24 -1.43 17.84
C PRO A 211 19.35 -2.65 17.54
N LEU A 212 18.04 -2.57 17.83
CA LEU A 212 17.08 -3.65 17.53
C LEU A 212 16.86 -3.80 16.02
N ILE A 213 16.73 -2.66 15.30
CA ILE A 213 16.62 -2.66 13.85
C ILE A 213 17.90 -3.23 13.23
N ARG A 214 19.07 -2.83 13.73
CA ARG A 214 20.37 -3.36 13.28
C ARG A 214 20.42 -4.87 13.42
N ALA A 215 20.03 -5.41 14.58
CA ALA A 215 20.02 -6.86 14.83
C ALA A 215 19.11 -7.59 13.84
N ALA A 216 17.91 -7.04 13.55
CA ALA A 216 16.97 -7.60 12.58
C ALA A 216 17.50 -7.57 11.14
N LEU A 217 18.35 -6.60 10.78
CA LEU A 217 18.89 -6.41 9.43
C LEU A 217 20.28 -7.00 9.20
N GLN A 218 20.91 -7.63 10.21
CA GLN A 218 22.29 -8.15 10.13
C GLN A 218 22.53 -9.08 8.93
N GLY A 219 21.51 -9.86 8.53
CA GLY A 219 21.58 -10.79 7.39
C GLY A 219 21.20 -10.19 6.05
N ALA A 220 20.81 -8.91 5.96
CA ALA A 220 20.28 -8.31 4.74
C ALA A 220 21.35 -7.99 3.67
N GLY A 221 22.64 -8.08 3.99
CA GLY A 221 23.73 -7.86 3.04
C GLY A 221 23.90 -6.41 2.57
N VAL A 222 23.36 -5.42 3.33
CA VAL A 222 23.43 -3.99 3.02
C VAL A 222 24.25 -3.24 4.07
N ALA A 223 24.83 -2.09 3.70
CA ALA A 223 25.56 -1.25 4.64
C ALA A 223 24.59 -0.68 5.69
N LEU A 224 24.93 -0.82 6.98
CA LEU A 224 24.19 -0.28 8.12
C LEU A 224 25.05 0.79 8.80
N VAL A 225 24.59 2.05 8.78
CA VAL A 225 25.34 3.22 9.26
C VAL A 225 24.55 3.89 10.38
N ASP A 226 25.23 4.32 11.46
CA ASP A 226 24.57 5.01 12.58
C ASP A 226 24.63 6.52 12.44
N ALA A 227 23.53 7.19 12.75
CA ALA A 227 23.42 8.63 12.83
C ALA A 227 22.91 9.06 14.22
N GLN A 228 23.39 10.20 14.71
CA GLN A 228 22.99 10.75 16.00
C GLN A 228 21.79 11.71 15.89
N THR A 229 21.63 12.37 14.74
CA THR A 229 20.59 13.36 14.48
C THR A 229 20.00 13.17 13.10
N LEU A 230 18.80 13.68 12.86
CA LEU A 230 18.18 13.63 11.52
C LEU A 230 19.00 14.37 10.46
N PRO A 231 19.55 15.58 10.69
CA PRO A 231 20.44 16.22 9.71
C PRO A 231 21.66 15.33 9.37
N HIS A 232 22.28 14.69 10.36
CA HIS A 232 23.38 13.77 10.14
C HIS A 232 22.94 12.53 9.35
N ALA A 233 21.75 11.98 9.65
CA ALA A 233 21.19 10.86 8.90
C ALA A 233 20.99 11.19 7.41
N VAL A 234 20.46 12.39 7.12
CA VAL A 234 20.26 12.86 5.74
C VAL A 234 21.60 13.03 5.01
N GLN A 235 22.65 13.57 5.69
CA GLN A 235 23.99 13.71 5.12
C GLN A 235 24.59 12.34 4.78
N LEU A 236 24.52 11.39 5.71
CA LEU A 236 25.00 10.01 5.47
C LEU A 236 24.22 9.33 4.36
N ALA A 237 22.90 9.52 4.32
CA ALA A 237 22.09 8.96 3.24
C ALA A 237 22.49 9.53 1.88
N ALA A 238 22.73 10.84 1.79
CA ALA A 238 23.23 11.49 0.56
C ALA A 238 24.59 10.94 0.11
N GLN A 239 25.50 10.65 1.05
CA GLN A 239 26.84 10.09 0.74
C GLN A 239 26.77 8.65 0.21
N HIS A 240 25.78 7.87 0.65
CA HIS A 240 25.59 6.48 0.20
C HIS A 240 24.76 6.35 -1.07
N ALA A 241 23.96 7.37 -1.42
CA ALA A 241 23.14 7.38 -2.61
C ALA A 241 23.95 7.67 -3.88
N ARG A 242 23.47 7.17 -5.01
CA ARG A 242 24.05 7.41 -6.35
C ARG A 242 22.96 8.02 -7.25
N PRO A 243 23.35 8.73 -8.32
CA PRO A 243 22.37 9.19 -9.31
C PRO A 243 21.46 8.04 -9.78
N GLY A 244 20.15 8.27 -9.79
CA GLY A 244 19.12 7.25 -10.07
C GLY A 244 18.60 6.50 -8.84
N ASP A 245 19.24 6.62 -7.66
CA ASP A 245 18.71 6.11 -6.40
C ASP A 245 17.66 7.07 -5.81
N ALA A 246 16.98 6.62 -4.76
CA ALA A 246 16.18 7.49 -3.90
C ALA A 246 16.61 7.38 -2.42
N VAL A 247 16.52 8.51 -1.72
CA VAL A 247 16.60 8.56 -0.25
C VAL A 247 15.18 8.56 0.29
N LEU A 248 14.87 7.57 1.13
CA LEU A 248 13.57 7.40 1.77
C LEU A 248 13.71 7.55 3.28
N MET A 249 13.07 8.55 3.87
CA MET A 249 12.86 8.62 5.30
C MET A 249 11.52 7.95 5.65
N SER A 250 11.56 6.69 6.13
CA SER A 250 10.38 5.93 6.56
C SER A 250 10.76 5.18 7.84
N PRO A 251 10.60 5.82 9.02
CA PRO A 251 11.31 5.47 10.24
C PRO A 251 10.95 4.10 10.83
N ALA A 252 9.81 3.49 10.48
CA ALA A 252 9.23 2.31 11.12
C ALA A 252 8.92 2.49 12.62
N CYS A 253 9.25 3.62 13.19
CA CYS A 253 9.20 3.96 14.61
C CYS A 253 8.49 5.30 14.83
N ALA A 254 8.02 5.55 16.04
CA ALA A 254 7.63 6.89 16.47
C ALA A 254 8.86 7.73 16.80
N SER A 255 8.69 9.06 16.80
CA SER A 255 9.79 10.04 16.97
C SER A 255 9.92 10.60 18.38
N PHE A 256 9.18 10.08 19.37
CA PHE A 256 9.08 10.65 20.73
C PHE A 256 10.39 10.66 21.51
N ASP A 257 11.38 9.88 21.11
CA ASP A 257 12.71 9.84 21.71
C ASP A 257 13.66 10.94 21.18
N MET A 258 13.33 11.56 20.05
CA MET A 258 14.22 12.49 19.34
C MET A 258 13.64 13.89 19.14
N PHE A 259 12.32 14.02 19.11
CA PHE A 259 11.64 15.29 18.84
C PHE A 259 10.64 15.60 19.96
N ARG A 260 10.57 16.89 20.32
CA ARG A 260 9.49 17.43 21.14
C ARG A 260 8.43 17.93 20.17
N ASP A 261 7.19 17.45 20.35
CA ASP A 261 6.04 17.92 19.55
C ASP A 261 5.71 19.37 19.88
#